data_2197be5d3e3a8c8528120e5aa2bbedc8
#
_entry.id   2197be5d3e3a8c8528120e5aa2bbedc8
#
_cell.length_a   1.000
_cell.length_b   1.000
_cell.length_c   1.000
_cell.angle_alpha   90.00
_cell.angle_beta   90.00
_cell.angle_gamma   90.00
#
_symmetry.space_group_name_H-M   'P 1'
#
loop_
_entity.id
_entity.type
_entity.pdbx_description
1 polymer ?
#
loop_
_entity_poly.entity_id
_entity_poly.type
_entity_poly.pdbx_seq_one_letter_code
_entity_poly.pdbx_strand_id
1 'polypeptide(L)'
;MHFTTAKGILLQKNGMNLYHGCQHGCIYCDSRSVCYNMQHDFEDIEIKENAVELLEEALKRKRRRCMIGMGAMCDPYMPLEMTVQLTLKSLMAIEKYGFGVTLITKSDKILRDIDIIQRINQKSKAVIAMTLTTADEKLCRILEPNVCTTQGRYEVLKEFQRREIPTVVWLTPILPFINDTEENLRRILDMCFDAGVKGIICFSFGVTLREGDREYFYKKLDEHFPGMKEKYIRTFGNSYICNSPNNKKLMDIFVSQCKSHGVMYSLSLIHI
;
A
#
# COMPACT_ATOMS: atom_id res chain seq x y z
N MET A 1 17.06 -13.84 -0.58
CA MET A 1 16.84 -13.13 0.70
C MET A 1 18.08 -13.20 1.55
N HIS A 2 18.38 -12.15 2.29
CA HIS A 2 19.52 -12.09 3.19
C HIS A 2 19.17 -11.25 4.44
N PHE A 3 19.92 -11.44 5.52
CA PHE A 3 19.73 -10.70 6.76
C PHE A 3 20.71 -9.54 6.84
N THR A 4 20.27 -8.44 7.49
CA THR A 4 21.08 -7.25 7.73
C THR A 4 20.79 -6.67 9.10
N THR A 5 21.78 -5.99 9.67
CA THR A 5 21.64 -5.27 10.93
C THR A 5 21.44 -3.78 10.65
N ALA A 6 20.28 -3.24 10.99
CA ALA A 6 19.96 -1.83 10.81
C ALA A 6 20.52 -0.97 11.96
N LYS A 7 20.83 0.31 11.68
CA LYS A 7 21.26 1.31 12.68
C LYS A 7 20.07 2.01 13.37
N GLY A 8 18.88 1.92 12.79
CA GLY A 8 17.65 2.52 13.29
C GLY A 8 16.46 2.01 12.48
N ILE A 9 15.26 2.12 13.04
CA ILE A 9 14.06 1.57 12.41
C ILE A 9 12.97 2.62 12.16
N LEU A 10 12.76 3.58 13.07
CA LEU A 10 11.75 4.60 12.92
C LEU A 10 12.27 5.79 12.13
N LEU A 11 11.54 6.17 11.08
CA LEU A 11 11.73 7.40 10.33
C LEU A 11 11.18 8.61 11.10
N GLN A 12 11.53 9.82 10.67
CA GLN A 12 11.12 11.07 11.30
C GLN A 12 9.59 11.19 11.53
N LYS A 13 8.78 10.66 10.59
CA LYS A 13 7.31 10.65 10.67
C LYS A 13 6.74 9.33 11.24
N ASN A 14 7.53 8.61 12.01
CA ASN A 14 7.17 7.34 12.65
C ASN A 14 6.82 6.19 11.67
N GLY A 15 7.17 6.32 10.41
CA GLY A 15 7.14 5.20 9.48
C GLY A 15 8.29 4.23 9.73
N MET A 16 8.10 2.95 9.43
CA MET A 16 9.17 1.95 9.44
C MET A 16 9.04 0.95 8.30
N ASN A 17 10.18 0.41 7.87
CA ASN A 17 10.25 -0.67 6.90
C ASN A 17 11.08 -1.81 7.50
N LEU A 18 10.45 -2.94 7.74
CA LEU A 18 11.07 -4.15 8.31
C LEU A 18 11.95 -4.87 7.28
N TYR A 19 11.60 -4.68 6.03
CA TYR A 19 12.21 -5.29 4.86
C TYR A 19 12.66 -4.23 3.87
N HIS A 20 13.57 -4.60 2.95
CA HIS A 20 13.91 -3.83 1.77
C HIS A 20 13.78 -4.74 0.56
N GLY A 21 13.02 -4.31 -0.47
CA GLY A 21 12.48 -5.17 -1.52
C GLY A 21 11.07 -5.68 -1.20
N CYS A 22 10.42 -6.30 -2.17
CA CYS A 22 9.06 -6.81 -2.03
C CYS A 22 8.77 -7.96 -2.98
N GLN A 23 8.16 -9.05 -2.48
CA GLN A 23 7.83 -10.24 -3.26
C GLN A 23 6.52 -10.13 -4.06
N HIS A 24 5.75 -9.05 -3.90
CA HIS A 24 4.44 -8.89 -4.55
C HIS A 24 4.52 -8.73 -6.06
N GLY A 25 5.65 -8.24 -6.60
CA GLY A 25 5.89 -8.19 -8.03
C GLY A 25 5.04 -7.18 -8.79
N CYS A 26 4.43 -6.19 -8.11
CA CYS A 26 3.62 -5.16 -8.77
C CYS A 26 4.41 -4.51 -9.91
N ILE A 27 3.83 -4.48 -11.12
CA ILE A 27 4.55 -4.01 -12.32
C ILE A 27 4.85 -2.51 -12.30
N TYR A 28 4.14 -1.75 -11.49
CA TYR A 28 4.19 -0.28 -11.37
C TYR A 28 4.89 0.20 -10.08
N CYS A 29 5.65 -0.66 -9.39
CA CYS A 29 6.13 -0.37 -8.04
C CYS A 29 7.25 0.68 -8.03
N ASP A 30 6.95 1.89 -7.54
CA ASP A 30 7.91 2.99 -7.41
C ASP A 30 9.10 2.65 -6.49
N SER A 31 8.93 1.69 -5.56
CA SER A 31 10.04 1.24 -4.68
C SER A 31 11.20 0.58 -5.41
N ARG A 32 11.06 0.28 -6.71
CA ARG A 32 12.14 -0.20 -7.59
C ARG A 32 13.05 0.93 -8.08
N SER A 33 12.69 2.18 -7.82
CA SER A 33 13.43 3.33 -8.33
C SER A 33 14.86 3.37 -7.77
N VAL A 34 15.81 3.73 -8.61
CA VAL A 34 17.25 3.88 -8.28
C VAL A 34 17.47 4.84 -7.12
N CYS A 35 16.59 5.85 -6.95
CA CYS A 35 16.69 6.83 -5.88
C CYS A 35 16.59 6.24 -4.45
N TYR A 36 16.15 5.00 -4.30
CA TYR A 36 16.10 4.30 -3.01
C TYR A 36 17.39 3.54 -2.69
N ASN A 37 18.41 3.65 -3.57
CA ASN A 37 19.77 3.12 -3.37
C ASN A 37 19.82 1.64 -2.99
N MET A 38 18.96 0.81 -3.57
CA MET A 38 19.00 -0.63 -3.36
C MET A 38 20.25 -1.22 -4.02
N GLN A 39 21.07 -1.95 -3.27
CA GLN A 39 22.35 -2.51 -3.72
C GLN A 39 22.23 -3.98 -4.16
N HIS A 40 21.02 -4.50 -4.22
CA HIS A 40 20.69 -5.88 -4.57
C HIS A 40 19.43 -5.92 -5.43
N ASP A 41 19.13 -7.06 -6.02
CA ASP A 41 17.90 -7.24 -6.79
C ASP A 41 16.68 -6.99 -5.92
N PHE A 42 15.65 -6.35 -6.49
CA PHE A 42 14.44 -5.97 -5.75
C PHE A 42 13.70 -7.17 -5.14
N GLU A 43 13.81 -8.33 -5.74
CA GLU A 43 13.25 -9.61 -5.30
C GLU A 43 14.12 -10.34 -4.28
N ASP A 44 15.39 -9.95 -4.11
CA ASP A 44 16.26 -10.44 -3.05
C ASP A 44 16.02 -9.66 -1.76
N ILE A 45 15.07 -10.12 -0.96
CA ILE A 45 14.59 -9.38 0.20
C ILE A 45 15.66 -9.26 1.28
N GLU A 46 16.00 -8.03 1.63
CA GLU A 46 16.80 -7.70 2.81
C GLU A 46 15.90 -7.71 4.06
N ILE A 47 16.28 -8.46 5.07
CA ILE A 47 15.55 -8.64 6.33
C ILE A 47 16.32 -7.95 7.45
N LYS A 48 15.73 -6.96 8.11
CA LYS A 48 16.34 -6.26 9.25
C LYS A 48 16.16 -7.08 10.53
N GLU A 49 17.11 -7.97 10.82
CA GLU A 49 17.01 -8.95 11.90
C GLU A 49 16.83 -8.32 13.30
N ASN A 50 17.43 -7.14 13.53
CA ASN A 50 17.34 -6.39 14.79
C ASN A 50 16.20 -5.35 14.82
N ALA A 51 15.25 -5.41 13.89
CA ALA A 51 14.20 -4.38 13.74
C ALA A 51 13.33 -4.27 15.01
N VAL A 52 13.00 -5.38 15.66
CA VAL A 52 12.11 -5.40 16.81
C VAL A 52 12.80 -4.79 18.05
N GLU A 53 14.05 -5.11 18.28
CA GLU A 53 14.86 -4.54 19.37
C GLU A 53 14.99 -3.01 19.20
N LEU A 54 15.32 -2.56 17.99
CA LEU A 54 15.40 -1.12 17.66
C LEU A 54 14.05 -0.43 17.83
N LEU A 55 12.94 -1.10 17.47
CA LEU A 55 11.60 -0.57 17.68
C LEU A 55 11.28 -0.41 19.16
N GLU A 56 11.50 -1.45 19.97
CA GLU A 56 11.28 -1.37 21.41
C GLU A 56 12.09 -0.24 22.07
N GLU A 57 13.36 -0.10 21.72
CA GLU A 57 14.19 1.00 22.22
C GLU A 57 13.65 2.37 21.81
N ALA A 58 13.24 2.51 20.54
CA ALA A 58 12.68 3.75 20.05
C ALA A 58 11.36 4.11 20.77
N LEU A 59 10.47 3.12 20.97
CA LEU A 59 9.19 3.32 21.67
C LEU A 59 9.36 3.68 23.14
N LYS A 60 10.34 3.07 23.85
CA LYS A 60 10.69 3.43 25.23
C LYS A 60 11.11 4.89 25.39
N ARG A 61 11.85 5.44 24.40
CA ARG A 61 12.36 6.82 24.43
C ARG A 61 11.32 7.87 24.05
N LYS A 62 10.20 7.47 23.39
CA LYS A 62 9.17 8.41 22.95
C LYS A 62 8.35 8.98 24.10
N ARG A 63 8.33 10.31 24.22
CA ARG A 63 7.55 11.03 25.24
C ARG A 63 6.05 11.12 24.94
N ARG A 64 5.66 11.02 23.65
CA ARG A 64 4.26 11.13 23.20
C ARG A 64 3.88 9.90 22.39
N ARG A 65 2.68 9.40 22.61
CA ARG A 65 2.10 8.34 21.80
C ARG A 65 1.81 8.86 20.39
N CYS A 66 1.98 8.00 19.42
CA CYS A 66 1.73 8.31 18.00
C CYS A 66 1.36 7.03 17.26
N MET A 67 0.96 7.17 16.01
CA MET A 67 0.77 6.06 15.09
C MET A 67 2.13 5.62 14.53
N ILE A 68 2.38 4.32 14.51
CA ILE A 68 3.54 3.73 13.83
C ILE A 68 3.10 3.20 12.47
N GLY A 69 3.73 3.70 11.41
CA GLY A 69 3.34 3.38 10.03
C GLY A 69 4.18 2.27 9.41
N MET A 70 3.55 1.29 8.76
CA MET A 70 4.21 0.23 7.98
C MET A 70 3.56 0.09 6.60
N GLY A 71 4.35 -0.33 5.60
CA GLY A 71 3.83 -0.68 4.27
C GLY A 71 4.06 0.37 3.17
N ALA A 72 4.82 1.43 3.44
CA ALA A 72 5.06 2.48 2.44
C ALA A 72 6.05 2.05 1.34
N MET A 73 7.10 1.30 1.68
CA MET A 73 8.17 0.91 0.74
C MET A 73 8.18 -0.59 0.42
N CYS A 74 7.73 -1.40 1.36
CA CYS A 74 7.57 -2.85 1.22
C CYS A 74 6.28 -3.27 1.90
N ASP A 75 5.62 -4.29 1.40
CA ASP A 75 4.41 -4.79 2.04
C ASP A 75 4.76 -5.57 3.32
N PRO A 76 4.19 -5.21 4.49
CA PRO A 76 4.47 -5.90 5.75
C PRO A 76 3.90 -7.33 5.81
N TYR A 77 3.08 -7.71 4.85
CA TYR A 77 2.46 -9.05 4.74
C TYR A 77 2.80 -9.76 3.44
N MET A 78 4.01 -9.51 2.88
CA MET A 78 4.51 -10.33 1.78
C MET A 78 4.65 -11.80 2.20
N PRO A 79 4.72 -12.78 1.27
CA PRO A 79 4.79 -14.21 1.60
C PRO A 79 5.84 -14.56 2.65
N LEU A 80 7.02 -13.94 2.60
CA LEU A 80 8.12 -14.14 3.55
C LEU A 80 7.72 -13.88 5.02
N GLU A 81 6.85 -12.91 5.26
CA GLU A 81 6.39 -12.53 6.61
C GLU A 81 5.70 -13.70 7.33
N MET A 82 5.09 -14.63 6.60
CA MET A 82 4.44 -15.80 7.20
C MET A 82 5.44 -16.71 7.93
N THR A 83 6.72 -16.66 7.55
CA THR A 83 7.81 -17.43 8.18
C THR A 83 8.60 -16.58 9.18
N VAL A 84 8.99 -15.36 8.80
CA VAL A 84 9.91 -14.51 9.60
C VAL A 84 9.18 -13.83 10.76
N GLN A 85 7.91 -13.45 10.58
CA GLN A 85 7.01 -12.87 11.58
C GLN A 85 7.52 -11.56 12.22
N LEU A 86 8.26 -10.75 11.50
CA LEU A 86 8.73 -9.45 12.01
C LEU A 86 7.58 -8.45 12.19
N THR A 87 6.58 -8.47 11.33
CA THR A 87 5.39 -7.63 11.47
C THR A 87 4.61 -7.99 12.73
N LEU A 88 4.34 -9.28 12.97
CA LEU A 88 3.69 -9.75 14.18
C LEU A 88 4.46 -9.34 15.44
N LYS A 89 5.77 -9.58 15.48
CA LYS A 89 6.64 -9.21 16.62
C LYS A 89 6.64 -7.69 16.85
N SER A 90 6.63 -6.91 15.78
CA SER A 90 6.55 -5.44 15.86
C SER A 90 5.20 -4.97 16.37
N LEU A 91 4.08 -5.62 15.99
CA LEU A 91 2.76 -5.34 16.54
C LEU A 91 2.69 -5.66 18.04
N MET A 92 3.32 -6.74 18.49
CA MET A 92 3.43 -7.07 19.92
C MET A 92 4.18 -5.97 20.71
N ALA A 93 5.27 -5.45 20.16
CA ALA A 93 5.99 -4.32 20.75
C ALA A 93 5.13 -3.04 20.78
N ILE A 94 4.44 -2.71 19.68
CA ILE A 94 3.54 -1.56 19.59
C ILE A 94 2.41 -1.66 20.64
N GLU A 95 1.77 -2.82 20.79
CA GLU A 95 0.74 -3.09 21.79
C GLU A 95 1.29 -2.92 23.21
N LYS A 96 2.46 -3.54 23.51
CA LYS A 96 3.13 -3.50 24.81
C LYS A 96 3.40 -2.06 25.27
N TYR A 97 3.87 -1.21 24.38
CA TYR A 97 4.19 0.19 24.70
C TYR A 97 3.01 1.16 24.50
N GLY A 98 1.82 0.67 24.10
CA GLY A 98 0.59 1.47 23.98
C GLY A 98 0.63 2.50 22.87
N PHE A 99 1.27 2.21 21.74
CA PHE A 99 1.26 3.03 20.54
C PHE A 99 0.14 2.60 19.60
N GLY A 100 -0.26 3.49 18.68
CA GLY A 100 -1.16 3.15 17.59
C GLY A 100 -0.40 2.60 16.37
N VAL A 101 -1.14 2.04 15.41
CA VAL A 101 -0.55 1.49 14.18
C VAL A 101 -1.36 1.87 12.95
N THR A 102 -0.66 2.16 11.84
CA THR A 102 -1.25 2.19 10.51
C THR A 102 -0.49 1.23 9.60
N LEU A 103 -1.24 0.38 8.90
CA LEU A 103 -0.69 -0.68 8.04
C LEU A 103 -1.21 -0.48 6.63
N ILE A 104 -0.31 -0.41 5.65
CA ILE A 104 -0.67 -0.40 4.23
C ILE A 104 -0.29 -1.76 3.64
N THR A 105 -1.24 -2.46 3.04
CA THR A 105 -0.98 -3.78 2.45
C THR A 105 -1.88 -4.06 1.24
N LYS A 106 -1.48 -5.04 0.44
CA LYS A 106 -2.27 -5.67 -0.62
C LYS A 106 -2.59 -7.14 -0.29
N SER A 107 -2.26 -7.58 0.93
CA SER A 107 -2.29 -9.00 1.30
C SER A 107 -3.42 -9.33 2.26
N ASP A 108 -4.12 -10.42 2.01
CA ASP A 108 -5.09 -11.03 2.91
C ASP A 108 -4.44 -11.68 4.16
N LYS A 109 -3.12 -11.88 4.13
CA LYS A 109 -2.35 -12.45 5.24
C LYS A 109 -2.35 -11.57 6.49
N ILE A 110 -2.76 -10.30 6.39
CA ILE A 110 -2.98 -9.40 7.53
C ILE A 110 -4.04 -9.96 8.49
N LEU A 111 -4.96 -10.79 8.03
CA LEU A 111 -5.97 -11.44 8.89
C LEU A 111 -5.35 -12.38 9.94
N ARG A 112 -4.14 -12.89 9.73
CA ARG A 112 -3.38 -13.63 10.76
C ARG A 112 -3.27 -12.83 12.06
N ASP A 113 -3.09 -11.52 11.94
CA ASP A 113 -2.76 -10.63 13.05
C ASP A 113 -3.98 -9.78 13.50
N ILE A 114 -5.19 -10.12 13.05
CA ILE A 114 -6.39 -9.30 13.29
C ILE A 114 -6.68 -9.10 14.77
N ASP A 115 -6.44 -10.13 15.62
CA ASP A 115 -6.73 -10.06 17.05
C ASP A 115 -5.77 -9.11 17.79
N ILE A 116 -4.49 -9.08 17.43
CA ILE A 116 -3.55 -8.12 18.03
C ILE A 116 -3.84 -6.71 17.53
N ILE A 117 -4.19 -6.54 16.25
CA ILE A 117 -4.59 -5.25 15.66
C ILE A 117 -5.85 -4.72 16.39
N GLN A 118 -6.82 -5.59 16.69
CA GLN A 118 -8.01 -5.22 17.45
C GLN A 118 -7.68 -4.75 18.87
N ARG A 119 -6.79 -5.44 19.58
CA ARG A 119 -6.33 -5.00 20.91
C ARG A 119 -5.59 -3.65 20.87
N ILE A 120 -4.76 -3.42 19.84
CA ILE A 120 -4.12 -2.11 19.61
C ILE A 120 -5.19 -1.04 19.36
N ASN A 121 -6.21 -1.34 18.55
CA ASN A 121 -7.29 -0.40 18.24
C ASN A 121 -8.07 0.01 19.50
N GLN A 122 -8.34 -0.94 20.40
CA GLN A 122 -9.06 -0.70 21.66
C GLN A 122 -8.24 0.15 22.66
N LYS A 123 -6.92 -0.05 22.73
CA LYS A 123 -6.03 0.65 23.69
C LYS A 123 -5.57 2.02 23.17
N SER A 124 -5.34 2.12 21.90
CA SER A 124 -4.73 3.29 21.26
C SER A 124 -5.51 3.65 19.99
N LYS A 125 -5.06 3.15 18.84
CA LYS A 125 -5.72 3.27 17.54
C LYS A 125 -5.06 2.35 16.53
N ALA A 126 -5.85 1.73 15.68
CA ALA A 126 -5.35 1.06 14.47
C ALA A 126 -6.11 1.54 13.24
N VAL A 127 -5.40 1.69 12.12
CA VAL A 127 -6.00 2.01 10.83
C VAL A 127 -5.38 1.10 9.78
N ILE A 128 -6.21 0.36 9.08
CA ILE A 128 -5.77 -0.54 8.02
C ILE A 128 -6.03 0.08 6.67
N ALA A 129 -5.00 0.19 5.87
CA ALA A 129 -5.05 0.70 4.52
C ALA A 129 -4.86 -0.43 3.51
N MET A 130 -5.87 -0.68 2.68
CA MET A 130 -5.79 -1.63 1.58
C MET A 130 -5.64 -0.89 0.26
N THR A 131 -4.73 -1.35 -0.59
CA THR A 131 -4.61 -0.79 -1.94
C THR A 131 -5.58 -1.49 -2.88
N LEU A 132 -6.42 -0.74 -3.59
CA LEU A 132 -7.28 -1.23 -4.66
C LEU A 132 -7.00 -0.41 -5.92
N THR A 133 -6.63 -1.08 -7.02
CA THR A 133 -6.26 -0.42 -8.28
C THR A 133 -7.17 -0.81 -9.43
N THR A 134 -7.76 -1.99 -9.41
CA THR A 134 -8.67 -2.47 -10.45
C THR A 134 -9.73 -3.40 -9.86
N ALA A 135 -10.96 -3.31 -10.38
CA ALA A 135 -12.05 -4.23 -10.06
C ALA A 135 -12.06 -5.47 -11.00
N ASP A 136 -11.15 -5.54 -11.96
CA ASP A 136 -10.99 -6.68 -12.85
C ASP A 136 -9.96 -7.66 -12.27
N GLU A 137 -10.41 -8.85 -11.90
CA GLU A 137 -9.59 -9.89 -11.30
C GLU A 137 -8.47 -10.41 -12.22
N LYS A 138 -8.71 -10.48 -13.53
CA LYS A 138 -7.70 -10.90 -14.52
C LYS A 138 -6.62 -9.85 -14.63
N LEU A 139 -7.03 -8.59 -14.75
CA LEU A 139 -6.10 -7.46 -14.78
C LEU A 139 -5.33 -7.34 -13.47
N CYS A 140 -5.98 -7.55 -12.32
CA CYS A 140 -5.33 -7.55 -11.01
C CYS A 140 -4.15 -8.53 -10.97
N ARG A 141 -4.32 -9.76 -11.48
CA ARG A 141 -3.25 -10.79 -11.53
C ARG A 141 -2.10 -10.42 -12.45
N ILE A 142 -2.34 -9.58 -13.46
CA ILE A 142 -1.27 -9.05 -14.33
C ILE A 142 -0.52 -7.90 -13.64
N LEU A 143 -1.25 -6.97 -13.07
CA LEU A 143 -0.67 -5.77 -12.44
C LEU A 143 0.04 -6.09 -11.12
N GLU A 144 -0.47 -7.07 -10.37
CA GLU A 144 -0.08 -7.41 -9.00
C GLU A 144 -0.04 -8.94 -8.82
N PRO A 145 0.93 -9.64 -9.44
CA PRO A 145 0.86 -11.10 -9.66
C PRO A 145 0.90 -11.94 -8.38
N ASN A 146 1.59 -11.48 -7.32
CA ASN A 146 1.85 -12.28 -6.12
C ASN A 146 1.08 -11.77 -4.88
N VAL A 147 -0.09 -11.16 -5.09
CA VAL A 147 -0.97 -10.70 -4.01
C VAL A 147 -2.36 -11.32 -4.13
N CYS A 148 -3.17 -11.20 -3.11
CA CYS A 148 -4.58 -11.59 -3.23
C CYS A 148 -5.31 -10.64 -4.18
N THR A 149 -6.35 -11.15 -4.81
CA THR A 149 -7.14 -10.40 -5.78
C THR A 149 -7.91 -9.25 -5.12
N THR A 150 -8.47 -8.36 -5.92
CA THR A 150 -9.29 -7.24 -5.42
C THR A 150 -10.47 -7.75 -4.60
N GLN A 151 -11.13 -8.85 -5.01
CA GLN A 151 -12.18 -9.47 -4.22
C GLN A 151 -11.66 -9.97 -2.86
N GLY A 152 -10.50 -10.61 -2.82
CA GLY A 152 -9.89 -11.03 -1.55
C GLY A 152 -9.60 -9.83 -0.62
N ARG A 153 -9.11 -8.71 -1.15
CA ARG A 153 -8.88 -7.48 -0.37
C ARG A 153 -10.18 -6.85 0.12
N TYR A 154 -11.23 -6.90 -0.69
CA TYR A 154 -12.56 -6.46 -0.27
C TYR A 154 -13.08 -7.28 0.92
N GLU A 155 -12.93 -8.62 0.90
CA GLU A 155 -13.30 -9.46 2.04
C GLU A 155 -12.48 -9.12 3.31
N VAL A 156 -11.19 -8.77 3.14
CA VAL A 156 -10.37 -8.27 4.26
C VAL A 156 -10.97 -6.98 4.84
N LEU A 157 -11.34 -6.01 3.99
CA LEU A 157 -12.00 -4.77 4.44
C LEU A 157 -13.29 -5.05 5.22
N LYS A 158 -14.12 -5.98 4.74
CA LYS A 158 -15.38 -6.42 5.41
C LYS A 158 -15.09 -7.05 6.77
N GLU A 159 -14.04 -7.87 6.89
CA GLU A 159 -13.69 -8.48 8.17
C GLU A 159 -13.19 -7.44 9.19
N PHE A 160 -12.38 -6.47 8.77
CA PHE A 160 -11.98 -5.35 9.62
C PHE A 160 -13.17 -4.48 10.04
N GLN A 161 -14.15 -4.27 9.15
CA GLN A 161 -15.39 -3.57 9.48
C GLN A 161 -16.18 -4.32 10.56
N ARG A 162 -16.33 -5.65 10.46
CA ARG A 162 -17.03 -6.48 11.48
C ARG A 162 -16.35 -6.39 12.85
N ARG A 163 -15.04 -6.17 12.88
CA ARG A 163 -14.25 -6.00 14.10
C ARG A 163 -14.18 -4.54 14.58
N GLU A 164 -14.91 -3.63 13.94
CA GLU A 164 -14.91 -2.19 14.25
C GLU A 164 -13.52 -1.54 14.19
N ILE A 165 -12.63 -2.10 13.36
CA ILE A 165 -11.31 -1.55 13.09
C ILE A 165 -11.39 -0.64 11.86
N PRO A 166 -11.04 0.67 11.99
CA PRO A 166 -11.11 1.61 10.88
C PRO A 166 -10.25 1.18 9.69
N THR A 167 -10.84 1.25 8.49
CA THR A 167 -10.14 0.99 7.24
C THR A 167 -10.14 2.20 6.33
N VAL A 168 -9.09 2.32 5.51
CA VAL A 168 -9.01 3.26 4.39
C VAL A 168 -8.55 2.51 3.14
N VAL A 169 -8.86 3.04 1.96
CA VAL A 169 -8.40 2.47 0.70
C VAL A 169 -7.41 3.43 0.04
N TRP A 170 -6.26 2.89 -0.39
CA TRP A 170 -5.35 3.57 -1.32
C TRP A 170 -5.78 3.24 -2.74
N LEU A 171 -6.40 4.22 -3.41
CA LEU A 171 -6.88 4.13 -4.79
C LEU A 171 -5.80 4.65 -5.75
N THR A 172 -4.62 4.05 -5.69
CA THR A 172 -3.46 4.47 -6.51
C THR A 172 -2.42 3.33 -6.60
N PRO A 173 -1.75 3.19 -7.76
CA PRO A 173 -1.95 3.93 -8.99
C PRO A 173 -3.15 3.42 -9.81
N ILE A 174 -3.76 4.31 -10.58
CA ILE A 174 -4.67 3.96 -11.68
C ILE A 174 -3.92 4.26 -12.98
N LEU A 175 -3.62 3.22 -13.74
CA LEU A 175 -2.69 3.27 -14.87
C LEU A 175 -3.36 3.87 -16.11
N PRO A 176 -2.81 4.95 -16.70
CA PRO A 176 -3.30 5.52 -17.95
C PRO A 176 -3.47 4.48 -19.05
N PHE A 177 -4.57 4.53 -19.78
CA PHE A 177 -4.91 3.65 -20.91
C PHE A 177 -5.13 2.17 -20.57
N ILE A 178 -4.98 1.75 -19.30
CA ILE A 178 -5.11 0.36 -18.87
C ILE A 178 -6.35 0.17 -18.01
N ASN A 179 -6.44 0.88 -16.89
CA ASN A 179 -7.57 0.77 -15.96
C ASN A 179 -8.14 2.14 -15.54
N ASP A 180 -7.77 3.21 -16.23
CA ASP A 180 -8.26 4.58 -16.02
C ASP A 180 -9.63 4.82 -16.66
N THR A 181 -10.57 3.91 -16.40
CA THR A 181 -11.94 3.95 -16.90
C THR A 181 -12.93 4.33 -15.80
N GLU A 182 -14.03 4.99 -16.18
CA GLU A 182 -15.11 5.30 -15.26
C GLU A 182 -15.73 4.03 -14.66
N GLU A 183 -15.87 2.98 -15.44
CA GLU A 183 -16.39 1.69 -14.97
C GLU A 183 -15.53 1.10 -13.86
N ASN A 184 -14.20 1.02 -14.08
CA ASN A 184 -13.27 0.52 -13.06
C ASN A 184 -13.37 1.34 -11.78
N LEU A 185 -13.36 2.67 -11.89
CA LEU A 185 -13.46 3.57 -10.74
C LEU A 185 -14.75 3.34 -9.95
N ARG A 186 -15.92 3.33 -10.62
CA ARG A 186 -17.20 3.14 -9.95
C ARG A 186 -17.27 1.80 -9.23
N ARG A 187 -16.87 0.70 -9.86
CA ARG A 187 -16.85 -0.62 -9.25
C ARG A 187 -15.98 -0.68 -8.00
N ILE A 188 -14.79 -0.04 -8.01
CA ILE A 188 -13.94 0.03 -6.82
C ILE A 188 -14.60 0.87 -5.73
N LEU A 189 -15.21 2.01 -6.08
CA LEU A 189 -15.91 2.87 -5.11
C LEU A 189 -17.09 2.15 -4.47
N ASP A 190 -17.89 1.42 -5.25
CA ASP A 190 -19.01 0.62 -4.73
C ASP A 190 -18.53 -0.42 -3.71
N MET A 191 -17.42 -1.13 -4.00
CA MET A 191 -16.78 -2.05 -3.04
C MET A 191 -16.34 -1.32 -1.75
N CYS A 192 -15.76 -0.12 -1.88
CA CYS A 192 -15.32 0.67 -0.74
C CYS A 192 -16.50 1.11 0.13
N PHE A 193 -17.60 1.59 -0.47
CA PHE A 193 -18.78 2.05 0.25
C PHE A 193 -19.49 0.89 0.95
N ASP A 194 -19.65 -0.25 0.26
CA ASP A 194 -20.23 -1.47 0.85
C ASP A 194 -19.37 -2.01 2.01
N ALA A 195 -18.04 -1.96 1.89
CA ALA A 195 -17.14 -2.34 2.97
C ALA A 195 -17.07 -1.32 4.11
N GLY A 196 -17.77 -0.18 4.03
CA GLY A 196 -17.84 0.82 5.10
C GLY A 196 -16.51 1.48 5.44
N VAL A 197 -15.62 1.66 4.44
CA VAL A 197 -14.32 2.30 4.66
C VAL A 197 -14.48 3.73 5.16
N LYS A 198 -13.60 4.17 6.05
CA LYS A 198 -13.63 5.53 6.61
C LYS A 198 -13.08 6.58 5.66
N GLY A 199 -12.25 6.18 4.72
CA GLY A 199 -11.69 7.10 3.75
C GLY A 199 -11.09 6.40 2.54
N ILE A 200 -10.94 7.15 1.45
CA ILE A 200 -10.28 6.70 0.22
C ILE A 200 -9.23 7.74 -0.15
N ILE A 201 -7.98 7.32 -0.26
CA ILE A 201 -6.84 8.17 -0.59
C ILE A 201 -6.55 8.06 -2.08
N CYS A 202 -6.72 9.17 -2.78
CA CYS A 202 -6.35 9.33 -4.19
C CYS A 202 -5.77 10.72 -4.41
N PHE A 203 -4.56 10.82 -4.93
CA PHE A 203 -3.93 12.12 -5.24
C PHE A 203 -4.19 12.53 -6.68
N SER A 204 -4.17 11.56 -7.57
CA SER A 204 -4.46 11.69 -9.00
C SER A 204 -4.61 10.31 -9.62
N PHE A 205 -5.26 10.23 -10.76
CA PHE A 205 -5.29 9.04 -11.57
C PHE A 205 -4.10 9.05 -12.53
N GLY A 206 -3.13 8.18 -12.28
CA GLY A 206 -1.87 8.12 -13.01
C GLY A 206 -0.87 7.22 -12.31
N VAL A 207 0.35 7.22 -12.81
CA VAL A 207 1.50 6.49 -12.27
C VAL A 207 2.72 7.41 -12.23
N THR A 208 3.60 7.18 -11.28
CA THR A 208 4.92 7.82 -11.24
C THR A 208 5.95 6.86 -11.81
N LEU A 209 6.82 7.37 -12.70
CA LEU A 209 7.86 6.59 -13.37
C LEU A 209 9.20 7.31 -13.24
N ARG A 210 10.12 6.70 -12.47
CA ARG A 210 11.51 7.15 -12.28
C ARG A 210 12.46 6.21 -13.00
N GLU A 211 13.73 6.52 -12.93
CA GLU A 211 14.79 5.59 -13.33
C GLU A 211 14.74 4.33 -12.45
N GLY A 212 14.81 3.17 -13.07
CA GLY A 212 14.71 1.86 -12.45
C GLY A 212 13.29 1.26 -12.52
N ASP A 213 12.29 1.93 -11.96
CA ASP A 213 10.91 1.45 -12.05
C ASP A 213 10.31 1.63 -13.44
N ARG A 214 10.67 2.69 -14.18
CA ARG A 214 10.24 2.94 -15.57
C ARG A 214 10.64 1.80 -16.50
N GLU A 215 11.90 1.40 -16.45
CA GLU A 215 12.44 0.33 -17.30
C GLU A 215 11.75 -0.99 -17.00
N TYR A 216 11.53 -1.30 -15.73
CA TYR A 216 10.80 -2.48 -15.31
C TYR A 216 9.34 -2.44 -15.77
N PHE A 217 8.66 -1.30 -15.56
CA PHE A 217 7.28 -1.11 -16.01
C PHE A 217 7.14 -1.27 -17.53
N TYR A 218 8.03 -0.63 -18.31
CA TYR A 218 8.01 -0.73 -19.76
C TYR A 218 8.26 -2.16 -20.27
N LYS A 219 9.17 -2.90 -19.61
CA LYS A 219 9.36 -4.32 -19.90
C LYS A 219 8.06 -5.11 -19.67
N LYS A 220 7.35 -4.84 -18.58
CA LYS A 220 6.07 -5.48 -18.27
C LYS A 220 4.93 -5.07 -19.22
N LEU A 221 4.96 -3.83 -19.72
CA LEU A 221 4.04 -3.43 -20.78
C LEU A 221 4.27 -4.21 -22.08
N ASP A 222 5.52 -4.40 -22.49
CA ASP A 222 5.86 -5.21 -23.66
C ASP A 222 5.39 -6.67 -23.50
N GLU A 223 5.47 -7.24 -22.29
CA GLU A 223 5.05 -8.61 -21.99
C GLU A 223 3.52 -8.80 -22.01
N HIS A 224 2.74 -7.82 -21.53
CA HIS A 224 1.31 -8.01 -21.25
C HIS A 224 0.38 -7.10 -22.04
N PHE A 225 0.87 -5.99 -22.59
CA PHE A 225 0.08 -4.95 -23.25
C PHE A 225 0.76 -4.46 -24.55
N PRO A 226 0.78 -5.26 -25.61
CA PRO A 226 1.48 -4.93 -26.85
C PRO A 226 1.11 -3.52 -27.38
N GLY A 227 2.12 -2.71 -27.72
CA GLY A 227 1.96 -1.33 -28.20
C GLY A 227 1.69 -0.27 -27.10
N MET A 228 1.53 -0.69 -25.86
CA MET A 228 1.24 0.25 -24.78
C MET A 228 2.47 1.05 -24.37
N LYS A 229 3.65 0.44 -24.38
CA LYS A 229 4.91 1.12 -24.08
C LYS A 229 5.15 2.31 -25.03
N GLU A 230 4.97 2.11 -26.35
CA GLU A 230 5.10 3.17 -27.35
C GLU A 230 4.09 4.29 -27.11
N LYS A 231 2.88 3.93 -26.66
CA LYS A 231 1.84 4.89 -26.31
C LYS A 231 2.25 5.73 -25.10
N TYR A 232 2.83 5.11 -24.07
CA TYR A 232 3.38 5.81 -22.88
C TYR A 232 4.52 6.74 -23.28
N ILE A 233 5.48 6.28 -24.08
CA ILE A 233 6.62 7.08 -24.53
C ILE A 233 6.13 8.29 -25.32
N ARG A 234 5.20 8.14 -26.28
CA ARG A 234 4.63 9.25 -27.05
C ARG A 234 3.90 10.27 -26.19
N THR A 235 3.16 9.79 -25.17
CA THR A 235 2.30 10.65 -24.36
C THR A 235 3.05 11.36 -23.26
N PHE A 236 3.98 10.67 -22.59
CA PHE A 236 4.60 11.15 -21.37
C PHE A 236 6.11 11.43 -21.50
N GLY A 237 6.77 10.92 -22.53
CA GLY A 237 8.23 11.04 -22.68
C GLY A 237 8.95 10.56 -21.44
N ASN A 238 9.80 11.42 -20.87
CA ASN A 238 10.54 11.17 -19.64
C ASN A 238 9.88 11.78 -18.39
N SER A 239 8.62 12.16 -18.47
CA SER A 239 7.90 12.77 -17.33
C SER A 239 7.87 11.81 -16.14
N TYR A 240 8.17 12.33 -14.94
CA TYR A 240 8.03 11.57 -13.69
C TYR A 240 6.56 11.27 -13.39
N ILE A 241 5.69 12.26 -13.58
CA ILE A 241 4.24 12.10 -13.34
C ILE A 241 3.55 11.82 -14.67
N CYS A 242 2.94 10.66 -14.77
CA CYS A 242 2.18 10.20 -15.93
C CYS A 242 0.69 10.16 -15.57
N ASN A 243 0.04 11.33 -15.60
CA ASN A 243 -1.40 11.42 -15.31
C ASN A 243 -2.25 10.89 -16.46
N SER A 244 -3.34 10.22 -16.13
CA SER A 244 -4.36 9.82 -17.11
C SER A 244 -4.89 11.03 -17.88
N PRO A 245 -5.09 10.93 -19.19
CA PRO A 245 -5.86 11.92 -19.96
C PRO A 245 -7.27 12.15 -19.39
N ASN A 246 -7.83 11.14 -18.72
CA ASN A 246 -9.14 11.19 -18.06
C ASN A 246 -9.07 11.71 -16.62
N ASN A 247 -7.90 12.11 -16.12
CA ASN A 247 -7.68 12.41 -14.68
C ASN A 247 -8.72 13.38 -14.12
N LYS A 248 -9.00 14.49 -14.82
CA LYS A 248 -9.98 15.48 -14.36
C LYS A 248 -11.37 14.87 -14.19
N LYS A 249 -11.87 14.19 -15.25
CA LYS A 249 -13.19 13.53 -15.22
C LYS A 249 -13.29 12.52 -14.07
N LEU A 250 -12.28 11.67 -13.93
CA LEU A 250 -12.24 10.63 -12.89
C LEU A 250 -12.17 11.25 -11.49
N MET A 251 -11.39 12.31 -11.29
CA MET A 251 -11.34 13.04 -10.03
C MET A 251 -12.67 13.68 -9.67
N ASP A 252 -13.38 14.28 -10.64
CA ASP A 252 -14.70 14.85 -10.41
C ASP A 252 -15.71 13.77 -9.96
N ILE A 253 -15.70 12.60 -10.60
CA ILE A 253 -16.53 11.44 -10.21
C ILE A 253 -16.13 10.98 -8.80
N PHE A 254 -14.85 10.77 -8.53
CA PHE A 254 -14.33 10.33 -7.24
C PHE A 254 -14.78 11.24 -6.10
N VAL A 255 -14.55 12.53 -6.23
CA VAL A 255 -14.92 13.53 -5.20
C VAL A 255 -16.43 13.59 -5.00
N SER A 256 -17.21 13.58 -6.09
CA SER A 256 -18.68 13.58 -6.02
C SER A 256 -19.22 12.35 -5.29
N GLN A 257 -18.73 11.15 -5.63
CA GLN A 257 -19.17 9.89 -5.01
C GLN A 257 -18.76 9.81 -3.54
N CYS A 258 -17.53 10.20 -3.18
CA CYS A 258 -17.11 10.22 -1.79
C CYS A 258 -17.95 11.20 -0.95
N LYS A 259 -18.28 12.37 -1.48
CA LYS A 259 -19.16 13.35 -0.81
C LYS A 259 -20.55 12.78 -0.58
N SER A 260 -21.17 12.18 -1.60
CA SER A 260 -22.53 11.63 -1.50
C SER A 260 -22.65 10.48 -0.49
N HIS A 261 -21.58 9.72 -0.28
CA HIS A 261 -21.53 8.60 0.69
C HIS A 261 -20.92 8.99 2.05
N GLY A 262 -20.52 10.27 2.25
CA GLY A 262 -19.93 10.71 3.50
C GLY A 262 -18.56 10.09 3.82
N VAL A 263 -17.83 9.62 2.80
CA VAL A 263 -16.50 9.01 2.93
C VAL A 263 -15.42 10.08 2.78
N MET A 264 -14.43 10.07 3.66
CA MET A 264 -13.29 11.00 3.61
C MET A 264 -12.43 10.74 2.37
N TYR A 265 -12.02 11.79 1.66
CA TYR A 265 -11.27 11.67 0.39
C TYR A 265 -10.04 12.59 0.32
N SER A 266 -9.67 13.19 1.43
CA SER A 266 -8.50 14.07 1.54
C SER A 266 -7.65 13.67 2.73
N LEU A 267 -6.32 13.71 2.59
CA LEU A 267 -5.39 13.43 3.69
C LEU A 267 -5.61 14.36 4.89
N SER A 268 -6.00 15.61 4.66
CA SER A 268 -6.32 16.55 5.73
C SER A 268 -7.53 16.13 6.58
N LEU A 269 -8.43 15.33 5.99
CA LEU A 269 -9.60 14.77 6.65
C LEU A 269 -9.34 13.37 7.25
N ILE A 270 -8.29 12.67 6.77
CA ILE A 270 -7.89 11.33 7.20
C ILE A 270 -6.82 11.39 8.32
N HIS A 271 -6.48 12.55 8.82
CA HIS A 271 -5.61 12.69 9.98
C HIS A 271 -6.27 12.06 11.22
N ILE A 272 -5.91 10.83 11.35
CA ILE A 272 -6.36 9.94 12.40
C ILE A 272 -5.36 10.00 13.55
#